data_5b1beb1e1677b0c265bb922f336ff949
#
_entry.id   5b1beb1e1677b0c265bb922f336ff949
#
_cell.length_a   1.000
_cell.length_b   1.000
_cell.length_c   1.000
_cell.angle_alpha   90.00
_cell.angle_beta   90.00
_cell.angle_gamma   90.00
#
_symmetry.space_group_name_H-M   'P 1'
#
loop_
_entity.id
_entity.type
_entity.pdbx_description
1 polymer ?
#
loop_
_entity_poly.entity_id
_entity_poly.type
_entity_poly.pdbx_seq_one_letter_code
_entity_poly.pdbx_strand_id
1 'polypeptide(L)'
;MDLTKQFFKYVSQNIFGLLGTSCYILADTYFIAQAAGTDGVTLLNLCLPIYNFIFAIGSMIGLGAATRYAILRAQGDEKAQRYFSNAVFCACILAVPFVLAGIFCPDGLLRLMGGDAGIVALGENYARIFLLFTPFFMCNYVVASFVRNDGDPSLAMVATLSGSLFNVVFDYIFIFPMGLGLPGAALATAISPMLSIAICSTHFLKKSNTVAFVRKAPSLRLLAQSCQLGISGFVGELSSGVTTTVFNFLLLRLAGNVAVAAYGVVANFALVATAIFNGVAQGAQPLVSQCYGRNEMAGAKKLLLLGCGTALGLAAVLYGVVFGFTGSLVALFNSENSALMAEFAHSGMRIYFAGYFFAGCNIVAAGYLGAVDRPTEASITSLCRGMAAIVVCSLVLSALFGMAGVWAAFPASEAITFALTLYLLKRGERTAKA
;
A
#
# COMPACT_ATOMS: atom_id res chain seq x y z
N MET A 1 6.28 6.36 -28.88
CA MET A 1 5.89 7.43 -27.94
C MET A 1 7.09 7.71 -27.04
N ASP A 2 7.45 8.97 -26.79
CA ASP A 2 8.60 9.29 -25.95
C ASP A 2 8.45 8.64 -24.56
N LEU A 3 9.53 8.03 -24.05
CA LEU A 3 9.59 7.34 -22.76
C LEU A 3 9.15 8.25 -21.60
N THR A 4 9.50 9.53 -21.67
CA THR A 4 9.12 10.54 -20.69
C THR A 4 7.59 10.78 -20.67
N LYS A 5 6.96 10.83 -21.84
CA LYS A 5 5.50 11.00 -21.96
C LYS A 5 4.76 9.76 -21.45
N GLN A 6 5.30 8.56 -21.71
CA GLN A 6 4.76 7.32 -21.15
C GLN A 6 4.88 7.31 -19.61
N PHE A 7 6.04 7.70 -19.08
CA PHE A 7 6.26 7.78 -17.65
C PHE A 7 5.21 8.65 -16.95
N PHE A 8 5.01 9.89 -17.39
CA PHE A 8 4.03 10.77 -16.76
C PHE A 8 2.59 10.25 -16.90
N LYS A 9 2.25 9.60 -18.00
CA LYS A 9 0.94 8.96 -18.19
C LYS A 9 0.73 7.85 -17.17
N TYR A 10 1.68 6.92 -17.04
CA TYR A 10 1.58 5.80 -16.13
C TYR A 10 1.57 6.23 -14.66
N VAL A 11 2.46 7.15 -14.31
CA VAL A 11 2.60 7.67 -12.93
C VAL A 11 1.34 8.42 -12.51
N SER A 12 0.86 9.38 -13.32
CA SER A 12 -0.36 10.14 -12.96
C SER A 12 -1.56 9.22 -12.76
N GLN A 13 -1.76 8.26 -13.65
CA GLN A 13 -2.88 7.32 -13.54
C GLN A 13 -2.80 6.44 -12.30
N ASN A 14 -1.60 5.99 -11.92
CA ASN A 14 -1.42 5.22 -10.69
C ASN A 14 -1.62 6.07 -9.44
N ILE A 15 -1.12 7.31 -9.41
CA ILE A 15 -1.36 8.24 -8.31
C ILE A 15 -2.87 8.45 -8.11
N PHE A 16 -3.62 8.75 -9.17
CA PHE A 16 -5.08 8.93 -9.06
C PHE A 16 -5.79 7.66 -8.58
N GLY A 17 -5.41 6.48 -9.07
CA GLY A 17 -5.97 5.22 -8.60
C GLY A 17 -5.76 5.00 -7.09
N LEU A 18 -4.53 5.18 -6.61
CA LEU A 18 -4.20 4.99 -5.19
C LEU A 18 -4.75 6.10 -4.28
N LEU A 19 -4.87 7.32 -4.77
CA LEU A 19 -5.59 8.38 -4.06
C LEU A 19 -7.06 8.02 -3.86
N GLY A 20 -7.72 7.47 -4.90
CA GLY A 20 -9.09 6.96 -4.76
C GLY A 20 -9.21 5.90 -3.66
N THR A 21 -8.24 4.98 -3.59
CA THR A 21 -8.15 3.98 -2.51
C THR A 21 -8.01 4.63 -1.13
N SER A 22 -7.14 5.62 -0.98
CA SER A 22 -6.99 6.34 0.30
C SER A 22 -8.26 7.07 0.70
N CYS A 23 -8.96 7.69 -0.25
CA CYS A 23 -10.21 8.39 0.02
C CYS A 23 -11.32 7.44 0.51
N TYR A 24 -11.44 6.24 -0.11
CA TYR A 24 -12.48 5.32 0.36
C TYR A 24 -12.17 4.75 1.75
N ILE A 25 -10.90 4.49 2.08
CA ILE A 25 -10.52 4.01 3.42
C ILE A 25 -10.93 5.03 4.49
N LEU A 26 -10.72 6.32 4.23
CA LEU A 26 -11.14 7.39 5.14
C LEU A 26 -12.68 7.48 5.25
N ALA A 27 -13.38 7.34 4.13
CA ALA A 27 -14.85 7.37 4.10
C ALA A 27 -15.47 6.17 4.82
N ASP A 28 -14.95 4.95 4.61
CA ASP A 28 -15.36 3.72 5.29
C ASP A 28 -15.21 3.86 6.81
N THR A 29 -14.06 4.34 7.27
CA THR A 29 -13.82 4.63 8.69
C THR A 29 -14.84 5.62 9.25
N TYR A 30 -15.17 6.67 8.50
CA TYR A 30 -16.17 7.66 8.90
C TYR A 30 -17.57 7.05 9.02
N PHE A 31 -18.01 6.27 8.03
CA PHE A 31 -19.34 5.64 8.06
C PHE A 31 -19.45 4.59 9.17
N ILE A 32 -18.41 3.81 9.41
CA ILE A 32 -18.35 2.85 10.53
C ILE A 32 -18.46 3.58 11.88
N ALA A 33 -17.75 4.70 12.04
CA ALA A 33 -17.83 5.52 13.24
C ALA A 33 -19.24 6.09 13.45
N GLN A 34 -19.94 6.50 12.39
CA GLN A 34 -21.33 6.96 12.46
C GLN A 34 -22.33 5.84 12.79
N ALA A 35 -22.05 4.63 12.33
CA ALA A 35 -22.98 3.48 12.50
C ALA A 35 -22.86 2.82 13.87
N ALA A 36 -21.67 2.69 14.42
CA ALA A 36 -21.39 1.94 15.64
C ALA A 36 -20.48 2.67 16.65
N GLY A 37 -20.27 3.96 16.46
CA GLY A 37 -19.51 4.79 17.40
C GLY A 37 -18.08 4.30 17.61
N THR A 38 -17.62 4.42 18.85
CA THR A 38 -16.26 4.00 19.26
C THR A 38 -16.03 2.50 19.13
N ASP A 39 -17.07 1.68 19.32
CA ASP A 39 -16.97 0.21 19.23
C ASP A 39 -16.75 -0.23 17.78
N GLY A 40 -17.39 0.43 16.80
CA GLY A 40 -17.16 0.19 15.38
C GLY A 40 -15.72 0.52 14.96
N VAL A 41 -15.19 1.66 15.42
CA VAL A 41 -13.80 2.05 15.17
C VAL A 41 -12.82 1.09 15.83
N THR A 42 -13.12 0.64 17.05
CA THR A 42 -12.32 -0.35 17.78
C THR A 42 -12.29 -1.67 17.01
N LEU A 43 -13.44 -2.15 16.53
CA LEU A 43 -13.52 -3.35 15.69
C LEU A 43 -12.66 -3.21 14.43
N LEU A 44 -12.78 -2.08 13.71
CA LEU A 44 -11.98 -1.82 12.51
C LEU A 44 -10.48 -1.89 12.81
N ASN A 45 -10.04 -1.23 13.89
CA ASN A 45 -8.64 -1.24 14.31
C ASN A 45 -8.12 -2.64 14.66
N LEU A 46 -8.96 -3.49 15.28
CA LEU A 46 -8.62 -4.89 15.56
C LEU A 46 -8.51 -5.73 14.27
N CYS A 47 -9.28 -5.40 13.24
CA CYS A 47 -9.22 -6.09 11.94
C CYS A 47 -8.06 -5.64 11.05
N LEU A 48 -7.53 -4.40 11.24
CA LEU A 48 -6.47 -3.84 10.38
C LEU A 48 -5.23 -4.73 10.20
N PRO A 49 -4.67 -5.41 11.25
CA PRO A 49 -3.51 -6.27 11.06
C PRO A 49 -3.79 -7.43 10.10
N ILE A 50 -5.01 -8.00 10.17
CA ILE A 50 -5.44 -9.10 9.29
C ILE A 50 -5.59 -8.59 7.85
N TYR A 51 -6.20 -7.42 7.68
CA TYR A 51 -6.37 -6.77 6.38
C TYR A 51 -5.04 -6.48 5.72
N ASN A 52 -4.14 -5.83 6.45
CA ASN A 52 -2.81 -5.51 5.95
C ASN A 52 -2.03 -6.76 5.56
N PHE A 53 -2.18 -7.85 6.29
CA PHE A 53 -1.53 -9.12 5.97
C PHE A 53 -2.09 -9.75 4.69
N ILE A 54 -3.41 -9.75 4.51
CA ILE A 54 -4.09 -10.23 3.28
C ILE A 54 -3.63 -9.39 2.07
N PHE A 55 -3.65 -8.06 2.21
CA PHE A 55 -3.24 -7.14 1.16
C PHE A 55 -1.74 -7.25 0.85
N ALA A 56 -0.91 -7.46 1.86
CA ALA A 56 0.52 -7.69 1.70
C ALA A 56 0.81 -8.94 0.86
N ILE A 57 0.13 -10.05 1.11
CA ILE A 57 0.25 -11.28 0.30
C ILE A 57 -0.22 -11.02 -1.13
N GLY A 58 -1.38 -10.40 -1.32
CA GLY A 58 -1.93 -10.07 -2.63
C GLY A 58 -1.01 -9.16 -3.44
N SER A 59 -0.49 -8.11 -2.80
CA SER A 59 0.47 -7.17 -3.37
C SER A 59 1.78 -7.86 -3.76
N MET A 60 2.34 -8.69 -2.88
CA MET A 60 3.57 -9.44 -3.14
C MET A 60 3.43 -10.32 -4.38
N ILE A 61 2.37 -11.10 -4.48
CA ILE A 61 2.13 -12.00 -5.61
C ILE A 61 1.86 -11.18 -6.87
N GLY A 62 0.97 -10.18 -6.80
CA GLY A 62 0.54 -9.38 -7.95
C GLY A 62 1.66 -8.57 -8.55
N LEU A 63 2.35 -7.75 -7.75
CA LEU A 63 3.46 -6.91 -8.22
C LEU A 63 4.63 -7.76 -8.72
N GLY A 64 5.01 -8.80 -7.95
CA GLY A 64 6.16 -9.62 -8.30
C GLY A 64 5.94 -10.45 -9.56
N ALA A 65 4.78 -11.09 -9.70
CA ALA A 65 4.45 -11.87 -10.89
C ALA A 65 4.33 -11.00 -12.14
N ALA A 66 3.70 -9.81 -12.02
CA ALA A 66 3.54 -8.88 -13.12
C ALA A 66 4.90 -8.28 -13.56
N THR A 67 5.80 -8.02 -12.62
CA THR A 67 7.19 -7.59 -12.90
C THR A 67 7.94 -8.67 -13.68
N ARG A 68 7.91 -9.92 -13.21
CA ARG A 68 8.57 -11.04 -13.89
C ARG A 68 7.98 -11.27 -15.29
N TYR A 69 6.66 -11.20 -15.42
CA TYR A 69 5.98 -11.24 -16.70
C TYR A 69 6.48 -10.16 -17.66
N ALA A 70 6.57 -8.91 -17.21
CA ALA A 70 7.00 -7.79 -18.05
C ALA A 70 8.45 -7.95 -18.53
N ILE A 71 9.36 -8.43 -17.67
CA ILE A 71 10.76 -8.70 -18.02
C ILE A 71 10.85 -9.81 -19.08
N LEU A 72 10.25 -10.97 -18.80
CA LEU A 72 10.32 -12.13 -19.69
C LEU A 72 9.64 -11.87 -21.06
N ARG A 73 8.50 -11.17 -21.04
CA ARG A 73 7.83 -10.74 -22.26
C ARG A 73 8.71 -9.84 -23.11
N ALA A 74 9.40 -8.88 -22.50
CA ALA A 74 10.31 -7.99 -23.20
C ALA A 74 11.53 -8.74 -23.79
N GLN A 75 11.90 -9.88 -23.20
CA GLN A 75 12.91 -10.81 -23.70
C GLN A 75 12.38 -11.78 -24.79
N GLY A 76 11.06 -11.82 -25.03
CA GLY A 76 10.44 -12.77 -25.96
C GLY A 76 10.30 -14.20 -25.40
N ASP A 77 10.44 -14.41 -24.08
CA ASP A 77 10.32 -15.73 -23.45
C ASP A 77 8.82 -16.11 -23.26
N GLU A 78 8.39 -17.18 -23.89
CA GLU A 78 7.02 -17.71 -23.78
C GLU A 78 6.62 -18.12 -22.35
N LYS A 79 7.59 -18.36 -21.46
CA LYS A 79 7.32 -18.66 -20.06
C LYS A 79 6.62 -17.51 -19.34
N ALA A 80 6.69 -16.28 -19.86
CA ALA A 80 5.98 -15.11 -19.33
C ALA A 80 4.49 -15.41 -19.11
N GLN A 81 3.85 -16.11 -20.05
CA GLN A 81 2.41 -16.41 -20.00
C GLN A 81 1.98 -17.25 -18.78
N ARG A 82 2.91 -18.01 -18.19
CA ARG A 82 2.59 -18.86 -17.04
C ARG A 82 2.45 -18.08 -15.73
N TYR A 83 3.01 -16.87 -15.63
CA TYR A 83 3.04 -16.10 -14.39
C TYR A 83 1.67 -15.58 -14.00
N PHE A 84 0.82 -15.17 -14.97
CA PHE A 84 -0.54 -14.72 -14.66
C PHE A 84 -1.38 -15.83 -14.04
N SER A 85 -1.49 -16.96 -14.72
CA SER A 85 -2.29 -18.09 -14.24
C SER A 85 -1.77 -18.62 -12.90
N ASN A 86 -0.44 -18.74 -12.77
CA ASN A 86 0.19 -19.15 -11.51
C ASN A 86 -0.13 -18.19 -10.37
N ALA A 87 -0.06 -16.88 -10.60
CA ALA A 87 -0.36 -15.86 -9.59
C ALA A 87 -1.82 -15.93 -9.13
N VAL A 88 -2.78 -16.06 -10.07
CA VAL A 88 -4.21 -16.20 -9.74
C VAL A 88 -4.45 -17.48 -8.93
N PHE A 89 -3.93 -18.63 -9.38
CA PHE A 89 -4.10 -19.89 -8.65
C PHE A 89 -3.48 -19.83 -7.26
N CYS A 90 -2.26 -19.31 -7.14
CA CYS A 90 -1.59 -19.19 -5.84
C CYS A 90 -2.31 -18.21 -4.90
N ALA A 91 -2.81 -17.09 -5.42
CA ALA A 91 -3.62 -16.16 -4.63
C ALA A 91 -4.88 -16.83 -4.08
N CYS A 92 -5.61 -17.60 -4.90
CA CYS A 92 -6.78 -18.35 -4.48
C CYS A 92 -6.42 -19.41 -3.43
N ILE A 93 -5.33 -20.17 -3.63
CA ILE A 93 -4.89 -21.21 -2.68
C ILE A 93 -4.49 -20.59 -1.33
N LEU A 94 -3.72 -19.50 -1.35
CA LEU A 94 -3.28 -18.80 -0.14
C LEU A 94 -4.41 -18.06 0.57
N ALA A 95 -5.53 -17.79 -0.11
CA ALA A 95 -6.73 -17.24 0.50
C ALA A 95 -7.54 -18.31 1.29
N VAL A 96 -7.38 -19.60 0.98
CA VAL A 96 -8.15 -20.68 1.60
C VAL A 96 -8.10 -20.67 3.14
N PRO A 97 -6.93 -20.54 3.81
CA PRO A 97 -6.89 -20.48 5.27
C PRO A 97 -7.75 -19.35 5.85
N PHE A 98 -7.78 -18.18 5.21
CA PHE A 98 -8.59 -17.04 5.65
C PHE A 98 -10.08 -17.30 5.44
N VAL A 99 -10.46 -17.90 4.31
CA VAL A 99 -11.85 -18.31 4.04
C VAL A 99 -12.32 -19.33 5.07
N LEU A 100 -11.49 -20.34 5.38
CA LEU A 100 -11.81 -21.32 6.40
C LEU A 100 -11.94 -20.69 7.80
N ALA A 101 -11.07 -19.74 8.13
CA ALA A 101 -11.18 -18.98 9.38
C ALA A 101 -12.49 -18.16 9.42
N GLY A 102 -12.90 -17.55 8.31
CA GLY A 102 -14.18 -16.83 8.19
C GLY A 102 -15.41 -17.75 8.33
N ILE A 103 -15.32 -19.00 7.88
CA ILE A 103 -16.42 -19.97 8.00
C ILE A 103 -16.52 -20.51 9.44
N PHE A 104 -15.39 -20.94 10.01
CA PHE A 104 -15.40 -21.78 11.21
C PHE A 104 -15.10 -21.02 12.52
N CYS A 105 -14.32 -19.94 12.49
CA CYS A 105 -13.89 -19.25 13.71
C CYS A 105 -13.65 -17.73 13.54
N PRO A 106 -14.61 -16.95 13.00
CA PRO A 106 -14.45 -15.51 12.90
C PRO A 106 -14.35 -14.83 14.27
N ASP A 107 -15.11 -15.31 15.26
CA ASP A 107 -15.06 -14.88 16.65
C ASP A 107 -13.71 -15.18 17.32
N GLY A 108 -13.16 -16.37 17.09
CA GLY A 108 -11.84 -16.76 17.60
C GLY A 108 -10.73 -15.87 17.10
N LEU A 109 -10.80 -15.42 15.85
CA LEU A 109 -9.83 -14.51 15.28
C LEU A 109 -9.92 -13.10 15.90
N LEU A 110 -11.13 -12.58 16.12
CA LEU A 110 -11.33 -11.30 16.81
C LEU A 110 -10.84 -11.35 18.26
N ARG A 111 -11.07 -12.44 18.97
CA ARG A 111 -10.53 -12.65 20.34
C ARG A 111 -9.01 -12.71 20.35
N LEU A 112 -8.40 -13.39 19.36
CA LEU A 112 -6.94 -13.43 19.20
C LEU A 112 -6.35 -12.04 19.00
N MET A 113 -7.07 -11.14 18.31
CA MET A 113 -6.68 -9.74 18.13
C MET A 113 -6.94 -8.85 19.37
N GLY A 114 -7.53 -9.39 20.42
CA GLY A 114 -7.79 -8.69 21.67
C GLY A 114 -9.21 -8.13 21.85
N GLY A 115 -10.15 -8.54 20.98
CA GLY A 115 -11.56 -8.16 21.11
C GLY A 115 -12.22 -8.75 22.38
N ASP A 116 -12.91 -7.91 23.13
CA ASP A 116 -13.77 -8.34 24.22
C ASP A 116 -15.08 -8.98 23.70
N ALA A 117 -15.91 -9.50 24.60
CA ALA A 117 -17.14 -10.19 24.22
C ALA A 117 -18.12 -9.27 23.46
N GLY A 118 -18.16 -7.98 23.77
CA GLY A 118 -19.03 -6.99 23.11
C GLY A 118 -18.58 -6.71 21.69
N ILE A 119 -17.28 -6.43 21.49
CA ILE A 119 -16.68 -6.19 20.18
C ILE A 119 -16.76 -7.44 19.29
N VAL A 120 -16.55 -8.64 19.87
CA VAL A 120 -16.68 -9.90 19.12
C VAL A 120 -18.12 -10.10 18.65
N ALA A 121 -19.12 -9.91 19.51
CA ALA A 121 -20.53 -10.05 19.12
C ALA A 121 -20.94 -9.04 18.04
N LEU A 122 -20.42 -7.82 18.11
CA LEU A 122 -20.66 -6.75 17.13
C LEU A 122 -19.99 -7.06 15.79
N GLY A 123 -18.78 -7.62 15.81
CA GLY A 123 -17.87 -7.72 14.67
C GLY A 123 -17.82 -9.08 13.99
N GLU A 124 -18.44 -10.14 14.54
CA GLU A 124 -18.34 -11.49 14.00
C GLU A 124 -18.76 -11.56 12.52
N ASN A 125 -19.93 -11.01 12.18
CA ASN A 125 -20.43 -11.01 10.80
C ASN A 125 -19.59 -10.11 9.88
N TYR A 126 -19.07 -8.99 10.39
CA TYR A 126 -18.17 -8.11 9.65
C TYR A 126 -16.88 -8.86 9.27
N ALA A 127 -16.23 -9.48 10.24
CA ALA A 127 -15.01 -10.26 10.02
C ALA A 127 -15.26 -11.49 9.12
N ARG A 128 -16.39 -12.19 9.30
CA ARG A 128 -16.80 -13.32 8.48
C ARG A 128 -16.91 -12.93 7.01
N ILE A 129 -17.64 -11.87 6.69
CA ILE A 129 -17.81 -11.39 5.31
C ILE A 129 -16.46 -11.03 4.71
N PHE A 130 -15.64 -10.25 5.40
CA PHE A 130 -14.33 -9.84 4.90
C PHE A 130 -13.43 -11.06 4.60
N LEU A 131 -13.36 -12.03 5.51
CA LEU A 131 -12.52 -13.22 5.35
C LEU A 131 -13.00 -14.12 4.21
N LEU A 132 -14.30 -14.27 4.01
CA LEU A 132 -14.87 -15.04 2.90
C LEU A 132 -14.49 -14.48 1.53
N PHE A 133 -14.35 -13.16 1.41
CA PHE A 133 -14.01 -12.48 0.16
C PHE A 133 -12.50 -12.28 -0.04
N THR A 134 -11.64 -12.82 0.83
CA THR A 134 -10.17 -12.75 0.70
C THR A 134 -9.64 -13.13 -0.69
N PRO A 135 -10.15 -14.17 -1.40
CA PRO A 135 -9.69 -14.48 -2.74
C PRO A 135 -9.84 -13.31 -3.71
N PHE A 136 -10.91 -12.53 -3.62
CA PHE A 136 -11.14 -11.36 -4.49
C PHE A 136 -10.20 -10.22 -4.16
N PHE A 137 -9.90 -9.97 -2.88
CA PHE A 137 -8.91 -8.97 -2.48
C PHE A 137 -7.54 -9.30 -3.07
N MET A 138 -7.06 -10.54 -2.90
CA MET A 138 -5.76 -10.96 -3.42
C MET A 138 -5.73 -10.96 -4.95
N CYS A 139 -6.76 -11.49 -5.62
CA CYS A 139 -6.85 -11.51 -7.07
C CYS A 139 -6.95 -10.12 -7.69
N ASN A 140 -7.54 -9.14 -7.00
CA ASN A 140 -7.59 -7.76 -7.48
C ASN A 140 -6.17 -7.16 -7.65
N TYR A 141 -5.27 -7.39 -6.68
CA TYR A 141 -3.87 -6.98 -6.80
C TYR A 141 -3.18 -7.64 -8.00
N VAL A 142 -3.44 -8.93 -8.23
CA VAL A 142 -2.87 -9.68 -9.36
C VAL A 142 -3.38 -9.10 -10.68
N VAL A 143 -4.70 -9.04 -10.87
CA VAL A 143 -5.31 -8.64 -12.15
C VAL A 143 -4.95 -7.19 -12.49
N ALA A 144 -5.06 -6.26 -11.55
CA ALA A 144 -4.72 -4.86 -11.76
C ALA A 144 -3.24 -4.67 -12.11
N SER A 145 -2.33 -5.42 -11.46
CA SER A 145 -0.90 -5.35 -11.76
C SER A 145 -0.59 -5.87 -13.15
N PHE A 146 -1.23 -6.96 -13.60
CA PHE A 146 -1.02 -7.50 -14.96
C PHE A 146 -1.57 -6.57 -16.03
N VAL A 147 -2.78 -6.03 -15.87
CA VAL A 147 -3.37 -5.07 -16.82
C VAL A 147 -2.47 -3.85 -17.00
N ARG A 148 -1.93 -3.32 -15.90
CA ARG A 148 -0.98 -2.20 -15.90
C ARG A 148 0.32 -2.54 -16.61
N ASN A 149 0.89 -3.73 -16.35
CA ASN A 149 2.13 -4.19 -16.96
C ASN A 149 1.96 -4.62 -18.43
N ASP A 150 0.75 -4.96 -18.84
CA ASP A 150 0.41 -5.26 -20.24
C ASP A 150 0.07 -4.03 -21.09
N GLY A 151 0.27 -2.83 -20.52
CA GLY A 151 0.20 -1.57 -21.30
C GLY A 151 -1.11 -0.79 -21.16
N ASP A 152 -2.00 -1.16 -20.24
CA ASP A 152 -3.28 -0.47 -20.01
C ASP A 152 -3.43 0.10 -18.59
N PRO A 153 -2.54 1.03 -18.17
CA PRO A 153 -2.64 1.66 -16.85
C PRO A 153 -3.91 2.49 -16.69
N SER A 154 -4.49 2.97 -17.80
CA SER A 154 -5.75 3.73 -17.78
C SER A 154 -6.91 2.87 -17.31
N LEU A 155 -7.00 1.63 -17.78
CA LEU A 155 -8.04 0.70 -17.37
C LEU A 155 -7.85 0.28 -15.91
N ALA A 156 -6.62 0.02 -15.48
CA ALA A 156 -6.33 -0.28 -14.08
C ALA A 156 -6.72 0.88 -13.16
N MET A 157 -6.45 2.14 -13.55
CA MET A 157 -6.89 3.32 -12.81
C MET A 157 -8.42 3.40 -12.74
N VAL A 158 -9.11 3.28 -13.87
CA VAL A 158 -10.59 3.34 -13.92
C VAL A 158 -11.20 2.24 -13.06
N ALA A 159 -10.66 1.03 -13.10
CA ALA A 159 -11.11 -0.09 -12.28
C ALA A 159 -10.96 0.20 -10.78
N THR A 160 -9.79 0.70 -10.37
CA THR A 160 -9.53 1.05 -8.96
C THR A 160 -10.44 2.19 -8.49
N LEU A 161 -10.58 3.27 -9.28
CA LEU A 161 -11.45 4.39 -8.94
C LEU A 161 -12.93 3.99 -8.90
N SER A 162 -13.39 3.16 -9.84
CA SER A 162 -14.77 2.66 -9.84
C SER A 162 -15.05 1.78 -8.61
N GLY A 163 -14.10 0.91 -8.23
CA GLY A 163 -14.19 0.13 -7.01
C GLY A 163 -14.22 1.02 -5.76
N SER A 164 -13.36 2.04 -5.68
CA SER A 164 -13.34 2.99 -4.57
C SER A 164 -14.63 3.80 -4.47
N LEU A 165 -15.14 4.30 -5.60
CA LEU A 165 -16.40 5.02 -5.63
C LEU A 165 -17.59 4.12 -5.26
N PHE A 166 -17.61 2.89 -5.77
CA PHE A 166 -18.60 1.89 -5.39
C PHE A 166 -18.59 1.68 -3.87
N ASN A 167 -17.42 1.48 -3.28
CA ASN A 167 -17.30 1.29 -1.84
C ASN A 167 -17.94 2.46 -1.07
N VAL A 168 -17.53 3.70 -1.33
CA VAL A 168 -18.08 4.91 -0.63
C VAL A 168 -19.60 5.01 -0.76
N VAL A 169 -20.12 4.81 -1.97
CA VAL A 169 -21.57 4.93 -2.22
C VAL A 169 -22.35 3.81 -1.54
N PHE A 170 -21.85 2.57 -1.65
CA PHE A 170 -22.57 1.40 -1.12
C PHE A 170 -22.33 1.19 0.37
N ASP A 171 -21.24 1.71 0.96
CA ASP A 171 -21.11 1.83 2.42
C ASP A 171 -22.28 2.63 2.97
N TYR A 172 -22.53 3.82 2.41
CA TYR A 172 -23.66 4.63 2.84
C TYR A 172 -24.99 3.89 2.67
N ILE A 173 -25.24 3.31 1.48
CA ILE A 173 -26.51 2.64 1.16
C ILE A 173 -26.76 1.42 2.04
N PHE A 174 -25.76 0.56 2.22
CA PHE A 174 -25.92 -0.68 2.98
C PHE A 174 -25.99 -0.42 4.47
N ILE A 175 -25.20 0.53 4.99
CA ILE A 175 -25.21 0.85 6.43
C ILE A 175 -26.54 1.49 6.84
N PHE A 176 -26.96 2.56 6.15
CA PHE A 176 -28.05 3.42 6.62
C PHE A 176 -29.40 3.08 5.97
N PRO A 177 -29.65 3.31 4.65
CA PRO A 177 -30.95 3.02 4.05
C PRO A 177 -31.39 1.56 4.14
N MET A 178 -30.46 0.61 3.96
CA MET A 178 -30.77 -0.82 4.06
C MET A 178 -30.68 -1.35 5.48
N GLY A 179 -30.17 -0.57 6.45
CA GLY A 179 -30.11 -0.95 7.86
C GLY A 179 -29.23 -2.15 8.18
N LEU A 180 -28.27 -2.49 7.31
CA LEU A 180 -27.37 -3.64 7.50
C LEU A 180 -26.26 -3.35 8.51
N GLY A 181 -26.03 -2.08 8.89
CA GLY A 181 -24.99 -1.69 9.84
C GLY A 181 -23.58 -2.13 9.41
N LEU A 182 -22.78 -2.62 10.35
CA LEU A 182 -21.39 -3.05 10.09
C LEU A 182 -21.26 -4.18 9.05
N PRO A 183 -22.11 -5.22 9.02
CA PRO A 183 -22.13 -6.18 7.92
C PRO A 183 -22.32 -5.54 6.54
N GLY A 184 -23.06 -4.43 6.46
CA GLY A 184 -23.21 -3.63 5.23
C GLY A 184 -21.90 -3.02 4.76
N ALA A 185 -21.13 -2.41 5.66
CA ALA A 185 -19.78 -1.91 5.37
C ALA A 185 -18.87 -3.03 4.86
N ALA A 186 -18.87 -4.18 5.54
CA ALA A 186 -18.09 -5.33 5.10
C ALA A 186 -18.47 -5.81 3.70
N LEU A 187 -19.75 -5.80 3.34
CA LEU A 187 -20.24 -6.17 2.01
C LEU A 187 -19.80 -5.19 0.93
N ALA A 188 -19.90 -3.88 1.17
CA ALA A 188 -19.46 -2.87 0.21
C ALA A 188 -17.96 -3.00 -0.06
N THR A 189 -17.16 -3.18 1.01
CA THR A 189 -15.72 -3.42 0.91
C THR A 189 -15.38 -4.73 0.19
N ALA A 190 -16.17 -5.78 0.40
CA ALA A 190 -15.97 -7.09 -0.22
C ALA A 190 -16.34 -7.12 -1.72
N ILE A 191 -17.36 -6.39 -2.14
CA ILE A 191 -17.84 -6.34 -3.54
C ILE A 191 -16.97 -5.42 -4.39
N SER A 192 -16.42 -4.36 -3.81
CA SER A 192 -15.58 -3.37 -4.50
C SER A 192 -14.45 -3.99 -5.34
N PRO A 193 -13.60 -4.92 -4.83
CA PRO A 193 -12.59 -5.57 -5.64
C PRO A 193 -13.15 -6.46 -6.75
N MET A 194 -14.36 -7.03 -6.57
CA MET A 194 -15.02 -7.81 -7.63
C MET A 194 -15.37 -6.92 -8.83
N LEU A 195 -15.89 -5.71 -8.58
CA LEU A 195 -16.16 -4.72 -9.62
C LEU A 195 -14.85 -4.31 -10.33
N SER A 196 -13.79 -4.06 -9.56
CA SER A 196 -12.48 -3.71 -10.10
C SER A 196 -11.93 -4.84 -10.98
N ILE A 197 -12.02 -6.10 -10.54
CA ILE A 197 -11.62 -7.27 -11.34
C ILE A 197 -12.46 -7.37 -12.62
N ALA A 198 -13.78 -7.17 -12.54
CA ALA A 198 -14.66 -7.23 -13.70
C ALA A 198 -14.28 -6.19 -14.75
N ILE A 199 -14.02 -4.94 -14.33
CA ILE A 199 -13.56 -3.87 -15.23
C ILE A 199 -12.20 -4.20 -15.81
N CYS A 200 -11.22 -4.61 -15.00
CA CYS A 200 -9.89 -5.02 -15.47
C CYS A 200 -9.96 -6.20 -16.44
N SER A 201 -10.90 -7.12 -16.25
CA SER A 201 -11.08 -8.31 -17.09
C SER A 201 -11.49 -7.96 -18.53
N THR A 202 -12.05 -6.77 -18.76
CA THR A 202 -12.33 -6.27 -20.12
C THR A 202 -11.04 -6.08 -20.96
N HIS A 203 -9.87 -5.94 -20.30
CA HIS A 203 -8.57 -5.92 -20.98
C HIS A 203 -8.32 -7.18 -21.79
N PHE A 204 -8.70 -8.34 -21.26
CA PHE A 204 -8.50 -9.64 -21.92
C PHE A 204 -9.30 -9.81 -23.22
N LEU A 205 -10.30 -8.97 -23.45
CA LEU A 205 -11.10 -8.92 -24.70
C LEU A 205 -10.49 -7.98 -25.74
N LYS A 206 -9.49 -7.17 -25.36
CA LYS A 206 -8.84 -6.21 -26.28
C LYS A 206 -7.84 -6.90 -27.20
N LYS A 207 -7.73 -6.44 -28.45
CA LYS A 207 -6.69 -6.92 -29.41
C LYS A 207 -5.25 -6.63 -28.96
N SER A 208 -5.07 -5.65 -28.08
CA SER A 208 -3.77 -5.28 -27.51
C SER A 208 -3.33 -6.18 -26.35
N ASN A 209 -4.24 -7.01 -25.83
CA ASN A 209 -3.93 -7.94 -24.75
C ASN A 209 -2.90 -8.98 -25.18
N THR A 210 -1.89 -9.16 -24.34
CA THR A 210 -0.88 -10.20 -24.54
C THR A 210 -0.80 -11.18 -23.36
N VAL A 211 -1.62 -10.98 -22.31
CA VAL A 211 -1.72 -11.91 -21.18
C VAL A 211 -2.65 -13.05 -21.54
N ALA A 212 -2.17 -14.28 -21.45
CA ALA A 212 -2.98 -15.47 -21.67
C ALA A 212 -3.14 -16.29 -20.39
N PHE A 213 -4.32 -16.86 -20.21
CA PHE A 213 -4.57 -17.81 -19.13
C PHE A 213 -4.14 -19.22 -19.57
N VAL A 214 -3.07 -19.73 -18.96
CA VAL A 214 -2.50 -21.05 -19.27
C VAL A 214 -2.98 -22.06 -18.22
N ARG A 215 -3.73 -23.07 -18.64
CA ARG A 215 -4.21 -24.14 -17.78
C ARG A 215 -3.10 -25.16 -17.47
N LYS A 216 -2.21 -24.79 -16.56
CA LYS A 216 -1.17 -25.68 -16.00
C LYS A 216 -1.25 -25.66 -14.47
N ALA A 217 -0.85 -26.76 -13.83
CA ALA A 217 -0.80 -26.85 -12.38
C ALA A 217 0.05 -25.70 -11.78
N PRO A 218 -0.33 -25.12 -10.64
CA PRO A 218 0.42 -24.09 -9.97
C PRO A 218 1.82 -24.60 -9.59
N SER A 219 2.80 -23.71 -9.72
CA SER A 219 4.21 -24.02 -9.48
C SER A 219 4.75 -23.17 -8.33
N LEU A 220 5.22 -23.84 -7.28
CA LEU A 220 5.87 -23.17 -6.14
C LEU A 220 7.15 -22.41 -6.56
N ARG A 221 7.86 -22.90 -7.59
CA ARG A 221 9.03 -22.20 -8.13
C ARG A 221 8.67 -20.85 -8.73
N LEU A 222 7.59 -20.79 -9.53
CA LEU A 222 7.11 -19.53 -10.11
C LEU A 222 6.57 -18.59 -9.02
N LEU A 223 5.91 -19.15 -8.01
CA LEU A 223 5.46 -18.36 -6.85
C LEU A 223 6.65 -17.76 -6.11
N ALA A 224 7.67 -18.55 -5.78
CA ALA A 224 8.87 -18.08 -5.10
C ALA A 224 9.58 -16.96 -5.88
N GLN A 225 9.72 -17.10 -7.19
CA GLN A 225 10.28 -16.08 -8.07
C GLN A 225 9.43 -14.79 -8.09
N SER A 226 8.12 -14.91 -8.04
CA SER A 226 7.22 -13.77 -7.92
C SER A 226 7.36 -13.10 -6.54
N CYS A 227 7.34 -13.88 -5.46
CA CYS A 227 7.50 -13.36 -4.11
C CYS A 227 8.82 -12.61 -3.92
N GLN A 228 9.92 -13.10 -4.50
CA GLN A 228 11.21 -12.41 -4.44
C GLN A 228 11.16 -10.98 -4.99
N LEU A 229 10.51 -10.77 -6.14
CA LEU A 229 10.37 -9.44 -6.74
C LEU A 229 9.27 -8.60 -6.06
N GLY A 230 8.28 -9.24 -5.46
CA GLY A 230 7.15 -8.58 -4.82
C GLY A 230 7.31 -8.29 -3.34
N ILE A 231 8.42 -8.72 -2.70
CA ILE A 231 8.62 -8.58 -1.24
C ILE A 231 8.63 -7.11 -0.79
N SER A 232 9.05 -6.19 -1.64
CA SER A 232 8.96 -4.75 -1.36
C SER A 232 7.52 -4.27 -1.18
N GLY A 233 6.58 -4.82 -1.96
CA GLY A 233 5.14 -4.57 -1.80
C GLY A 233 4.61 -5.15 -0.49
N PHE A 234 4.97 -6.39 -0.16
CA PHE A 234 4.61 -7.03 1.11
C PHE A 234 5.05 -6.21 2.32
N VAL A 235 6.33 -5.84 2.33
CA VAL A 235 6.90 -5.02 3.42
C VAL A 235 6.25 -3.65 3.46
N GLY A 236 5.93 -3.07 2.30
CA GLY A 236 5.25 -1.76 2.20
C GLY A 236 3.90 -1.74 2.93
N GLU A 237 3.08 -2.76 2.73
CA GLU A 237 1.77 -2.89 3.41
C GLU A 237 1.93 -3.10 4.93
N LEU A 238 2.88 -3.93 5.36
CA LEU A 238 3.11 -4.19 6.78
C LEU A 238 3.79 -3.03 7.52
N SER A 239 4.61 -2.25 6.84
CA SER A 239 5.38 -1.14 7.44
C SER A 239 4.49 -0.09 8.11
N SER A 240 3.35 0.19 7.49
CA SER A 240 2.35 1.13 8.02
C SER A 240 1.85 0.67 9.40
N GLY A 241 1.52 -0.61 9.55
CA GLY A 241 1.11 -1.19 10.82
C GLY A 241 2.21 -1.15 11.90
N VAL A 242 3.45 -1.49 11.52
CA VAL A 242 4.60 -1.44 12.43
C VAL A 242 4.84 -0.01 12.93
N THR A 243 4.90 0.96 12.02
CA THR A 243 5.10 2.37 12.37
C THR A 243 4.00 2.86 13.31
N THR A 244 2.74 2.62 12.96
CA THR A 244 1.59 3.02 13.79
C THR A 244 1.65 2.41 15.18
N THR A 245 1.97 1.12 15.30
CA THR A 245 2.06 0.44 16.60
C THR A 245 3.17 1.03 17.47
N VAL A 246 4.36 1.23 16.90
CA VAL A 246 5.51 1.77 17.64
C VAL A 246 5.25 3.21 18.09
N PHE A 247 4.71 4.05 17.20
CA PHE A 247 4.41 5.43 17.51
C PHE A 247 3.32 5.54 18.58
N ASN A 248 2.23 4.79 18.44
CA ASN A 248 1.16 4.78 19.45
C ASN A 248 1.68 4.35 20.82
N PHE A 249 2.51 3.30 20.89
CA PHE A 249 3.09 2.83 22.14
C PHE A 249 3.98 3.90 22.81
N LEU A 250 4.85 4.56 22.05
CA LEU A 250 5.74 5.58 22.56
C LEU A 250 4.99 6.85 22.99
N LEU A 251 4.06 7.30 22.14
CA LEU A 251 3.26 8.50 22.40
C LEU A 251 2.32 8.32 23.61
N LEU A 252 1.72 7.13 23.74
CA LEU A 252 0.90 6.80 24.91
C LEU A 252 1.71 6.90 26.21
N ARG A 253 2.95 6.43 26.20
CA ARG A 253 3.86 6.52 27.36
C ARG A 253 4.32 7.95 27.67
N LEU A 254 4.52 8.78 26.64
CA LEU A 254 5.08 10.13 26.81
C LEU A 254 4.04 11.16 27.23
N ALA A 255 2.85 11.15 26.64
CA ALA A 255 1.82 12.17 26.85
C ALA A 255 0.37 11.63 26.82
N GLY A 256 0.20 10.31 26.93
CA GLY A 256 -1.12 9.69 27.02
C GLY A 256 -1.94 9.74 25.72
N ASN A 257 -3.25 9.60 25.87
CA ASN A 257 -4.20 9.49 24.75
C ASN A 257 -4.21 10.73 23.84
N VAL A 258 -3.93 11.92 24.37
CA VAL A 258 -3.89 13.16 23.58
C VAL A 258 -2.80 13.11 22.52
N ALA A 259 -1.63 12.55 22.84
CA ALA A 259 -0.53 12.40 21.90
C ALA A 259 -0.85 11.34 20.82
N VAL A 260 -1.54 10.26 21.20
CA VAL A 260 -2.01 9.24 20.24
C VAL A 260 -3.04 9.85 19.29
N ALA A 261 -3.96 10.66 19.79
CA ALA A 261 -4.93 11.37 18.96
C ALA A 261 -4.25 12.34 17.97
N ALA A 262 -3.22 13.08 18.43
CA ALA A 262 -2.41 13.94 17.56
C ALA A 262 -1.71 13.14 16.45
N TYR A 263 -1.18 11.94 16.76
CA TYR A 263 -0.61 11.07 15.75
C TYR A 263 -1.65 10.54 14.76
N GLY A 264 -2.87 10.28 15.20
CA GLY A 264 -3.97 9.89 14.31
C GLY A 264 -4.18 10.91 13.16
N VAL A 265 -4.08 12.21 13.48
CA VAL A 265 -4.13 13.27 12.44
C VAL A 265 -2.96 13.12 11.47
N VAL A 266 -1.73 12.99 11.98
CA VAL A 266 -0.52 12.82 11.16
C VAL A 266 -0.63 11.57 10.28
N ALA A 267 -1.10 10.45 10.84
CA ALA A 267 -1.24 9.17 10.16
C ALA A 267 -2.25 9.21 8.99
N ASN A 268 -3.38 9.91 9.15
CA ASN A 268 -4.37 10.08 8.08
C ASN A 268 -3.79 10.81 6.86
N PHE A 269 -3.05 11.89 7.09
CA PHE A 269 -2.36 12.58 6.00
C PHE A 269 -1.18 11.78 5.45
N ALA A 270 -0.47 11.02 6.29
CA ALA A 270 0.60 10.13 5.88
C ALA A 270 0.11 8.99 4.98
N LEU A 271 -1.11 8.47 5.18
CA LEU A 271 -1.75 7.50 4.30
C LEU A 271 -1.87 8.04 2.87
N VAL A 272 -2.39 9.26 2.72
CA VAL A 272 -2.55 9.93 1.41
C VAL A 272 -1.18 10.20 0.78
N ALA A 273 -0.22 10.70 1.56
CA ALA A 273 1.14 10.95 1.09
C ALA A 273 1.81 9.67 0.57
N THR A 274 1.75 8.59 1.34
CA THR A 274 2.33 7.29 0.97
C THR A 274 1.68 6.73 -0.31
N ALA A 275 0.37 6.90 -0.49
CA ALA A 275 -0.31 6.51 -1.72
C ALA A 275 0.23 7.25 -2.95
N ILE A 276 0.53 8.55 -2.83
CA ILE A 276 1.12 9.35 -3.92
C ILE A 276 2.48 8.75 -4.33
N PHE A 277 3.38 8.49 -3.38
CA PHE A 277 4.72 7.98 -3.69
C PHE A 277 4.71 6.53 -4.18
N ASN A 278 3.83 5.69 -3.64
CA ASN A 278 3.57 4.35 -4.18
C ASN A 278 3.03 4.42 -5.61
N GLY A 279 2.20 5.41 -5.93
CA GLY A 279 1.72 5.68 -7.28
C GLY A 279 2.85 5.98 -8.27
N VAL A 280 3.85 6.76 -7.84
CA VAL A 280 5.06 7.01 -8.64
C VAL A 280 5.83 5.72 -8.90
N ALA A 281 6.11 4.94 -7.85
CA ALA A 281 6.88 3.70 -7.96
C ALA A 281 6.18 2.65 -8.81
N GLN A 282 4.92 2.36 -8.52
CA GLN A 282 4.12 1.36 -9.25
C GLN A 282 3.81 1.79 -10.69
N GLY A 283 3.69 3.10 -10.94
CA GLY A 283 3.51 3.63 -12.29
C GLY A 283 4.77 3.51 -13.14
N ALA A 284 5.94 3.74 -12.56
CA ALA A 284 7.22 3.59 -13.26
C ALA A 284 7.61 2.12 -13.52
N GLN A 285 7.23 1.21 -12.62
CA GLN A 285 7.65 -0.18 -12.60
C GLN A 285 7.48 -0.93 -13.95
N PRO A 286 6.32 -0.87 -14.65
CA PRO A 286 6.16 -1.57 -15.93
C PRO A 286 7.14 -1.12 -16.99
N LEU A 287 7.40 0.19 -17.06
CA LEU A 287 8.32 0.78 -18.03
C LEU A 287 9.78 0.42 -17.74
N VAL A 288 10.16 0.43 -16.45
CA VAL A 288 11.50 0.01 -16.01
C VAL A 288 11.72 -1.47 -16.34
N SER A 289 10.76 -2.34 -16.04
CA SER A 289 10.85 -3.78 -16.32
C SER A 289 10.95 -4.09 -17.81
N GLN A 290 10.24 -3.35 -18.67
CA GLN A 290 10.34 -3.46 -20.11
C GLN A 290 11.70 -3.01 -20.63
N CYS A 291 12.22 -1.87 -20.17
CA CYS A 291 13.56 -1.39 -20.52
C CYS A 291 14.63 -2.41 -20.10
N TYR A 292 14.54 -2.94 -18.89
CA TYR A 292 15.46 -3.95 -18.37
C TYR A 292 15.41 -5.22 -19.22
N GLY A 293 14.22 -5.74 -19.50
CA GLY A 293 14.04 -6.94 -20.33
C GLY A 293 14.61 -6.80 -21.75
N ARG A 294 14.62 -5.58 -22.32
CA ARG A 294 15.22 -5.26 -23.62
C ARG A 294 16.71 -4.92 -23.55
N ASN A 295 17.36 -5.02 -22.38
CA ASN A 295 18.72 -4.56 -22.13
C ASN A 295 18.94 -3.04 -22.35
N GLU A 296 17.89 -2.23 -22.27
CA GLU A 296 17.93 -0.77 -22.41
C GLU A 296 18.20 -0.10 -21.06
N MET A 297 19.34 -0.38 -20.43
CA MET A 297 19.67 0.11 -19.06
C MET A 297 19.71 1.65 -18.97
N ALA A 298 20.07 2.34 -20.04
CA ALA A 298 20.01 3.80 -20.07
C ALA A 298 18.58 4.34 -19.92
N GLY A 299 17.60 3.67 -20.55
CA GLY A 299 16.19 3.96 -20.39
C GLY A 299 15.69 3.70 -18.97
N ALA A 300 16.06 2.55 -18.39
CA ALA A 300 15.72 2.21 -17.02
C ALA A 300 16.28 3.24 -16.01
N LYS A 301 17.53 3.68 -16.16
CA LYS A 301 18.14 4.73 -15.32
C LYS A 301 17.46 6.09 -15.49
N LYS A 302 17.10 6.46 -16.73
CA LYS A 302 16.34 7.69 -17.00
C LYS A 302 15.00 7.67 -16.23
N LEU A 303 14.31 6.52 -16.20
CA LEU A 303 13.05 6.35 -15.46
C LEU A 303 13.25 6.45 -13.95
N LEU A 304 14.34 5.91 -13.39
CA LEU A 304 14.70 6.10 -11.98
C LEU A 304 14.88 7.59 -11.64
N LEU A 305 15.65 8.31 -12.45
CA LEU A 305 15.90 9.74 -12.24
C LEU A 305 14.62 10.56 -12.37
N LEU A 306 13.77 10.27 -13.36
CA LEU A 306 12.45 10.90 -13.50
C LEU A 306 11.56 10.59 -12.29
N GLY A 307 11.58 9.35 -11.82
CA GLY A 307 10.82 8.94 -10.63
C GLY A 307 11.26 9.66 -9.37
N CYS A 308 12.56 9.70 -9.10
CA CYS A 308 13.11 10.44 -7.94
C CYS A 308 12.87 11.96 -8.06
N GLY A 309 13.03 12.53 -9.24
CA GLY A 309 12.75 13.96 -9.48
C GLY A 309 11.27 14.29 -9.27
N THR A 310 10.36 13.44 -9.77
CA THR A 310 8.92 13.58 -9.55
C THR A 310 8.58 13.43 -8.06
N ALA A 311 9.16 12.44 -7.37
CA ALA A 311 8.96 12.24 -5.94
C ALA A 311 9.43 13.46 -5.12
N LEU A 312 10.60 14.03 -5.43
CA LEU A 312 11.09 15.24 -4.76
C LEU A 312 10.18 16.44 -5.03
N GLY A 313 9.71 16.62 -6.27
CA GLY A 313 8.77 17.69 -6.60
C GLY A 313 7.44 17.54 -5.85
N LEU A 314 6.88 16.34 -5.79
CA LEU A 314 5.66 16.05 -5.03
C LEU A 314 5.88 16.21 -3.52
N ALA A 315 7.04 15.80 -2.99
CA ALA A 315 7.39 16.01 -1.58
C ALA A 315 7.48 17.50 -1.24
N ALA A 316 8.06 18.32 -2.13
CA ALA A 316 8.12 19.78 -1.93
C ALA A 316 6.71 20.41 -1.92
N VAL A 317 5.85 20.04 -2.85
CA VAL A 317 4.45 20.50 -2.89
C VAL A 317 3.70 20.06 -1.63
N LEU A 318 3.79 18.77 -1.28
CA LEU A 318 3.14 18.22 -0.09
C LEU A 318 3.62 18.90 1.19
N TYR A 319 4.92 19.06 1.35
CA TYR A 319 5.51 19.73 2.51
C TYR A 319 5.11 21.20 2.57
N GLY A 320 5.07 21.91 1.42
CA GLY A 320 4.59 23.28 1.32
C GLY A 320 3.13 23.45 1.76
N VAL A 321 2.25 22.52 1.31
CA VAL A 321 0.83 22.50 1.73
C VAL A 321 0.72 22.21 3.23
N VAL A 322 1.41 21.19 3.72
CA VAL A 322 1.39 20.84 5.15
C VAL A 322 1.93 21.99 5.98
N PHE A 323 3.06 22.58 5.62
CA PHE A 323 3.68 23.68 6.36
C PHE A 323 2.81 24.94 6.37
N GLY A 324 2.23 25.31 5.22
CA GLY A 324 1.42 26.52 5.07
C GLY A 324 0.04 26.42 5.71
N PHE A 325 -0.56 25.22 5.70
CA PHE A 325 -1.94 25.01 6.14
C PHE A 325 -2.06 24.09 7.37
N THR A 326 -0.97 23.86 8.13
CA THR A 326 -0.97 22.93 9.27
C THR A 326 -2.13 23.21 10.24
N GLY A 327 -2.37 24.47 10.58
CA GLY A 327 -3.46 24.84 11.51
C GLY A 327 -4.85 24.42 11.00
N SER A 328 -5.15 24.68 9.74
CA SER A 328 -6.42 24.30 9.13
C SER A 328 -6.57 22.77 8.99
N LEU A 329 -5.48 22.08 8.64
CA LEU A 329 -5.47 20.61 8.52
C LEU A 329 -5.69 19.93 9.88
N VAL A 330 -5.06 20.43 10.93
CA VAL A 330 -5.26 19.92 12.30
C VAL A 330 -6.69 20.21 12.79
N ALA A 331 -7.23 21.40 12.49
CA ALA A 331 -8.58 21.77 12.90
C ALA A 331 -9.67 20.85 12.32
N LEU A 332 -9.45 20.24 11.16
CA LEU A 332 -10.39 19.27 10.54
C LEU A 332 -10.62 18.03 11.42
N PHE A 333 -9.63 17.67 12.24
CA PHE A 333 -9.68 16.46 13.09
C PHE A 333 -9.75 16.78 14.58
N ASN A 334 -9.71 18.07 14.98
CA ASN A 334 -9.77 18.51 16.37
C ASN A 334 -11.19 18.97 16.75
N SER A 335 -12.16 18.07 16.69
CA SER A 335 -13.56 18.36 17.00
C SER A 335 -13.78 18.80 18.46
N GLU A 336 -12.94 18.35 19.38
CA GLU A 336 -12.99 18.69 20.81
C GLU A 336 -12.29 20.01 21.16
N ASN A 337 -11.70 20.69 20.17
CA ASN A 337 -10.93 21.94 20.36
C ASN A 337 -9.82 21.83 21.43
N SER A 338 -9.17 20.66 21.53
CA SER A 338 -8.06 20.45 22.45
C SER A 338 -6.83 21.22 22.00
N ALA A 339 -6.40 22.22 22.77
CA ALA A 339 -5.21 23.02 22.46
C ALA A 339 -3.92 22.17 22.49
N LEU A 340 -3.83 21.25 23.45
CA LEU A 340 -2.66 20.38 23.60
C LEU A 340 -2.54 19.38 22.43
N MET A 341 -3.66 18.79 21.99
CA MET A 341 -3.68 17.93 20.82
C MET A 341 -3.27 18.69 19.56
N ALA A 342 -3.77 19.92 19.39
CA ALA A 342 -3.41 20.77 18.25
C ALA A 342 -1.92 21.11 18.26
N GLU A 343 -1.31 21.44 19.41
CA GLU A 343 0.12 21.71 19.55
C GLU A 343 0.97 20.51 19.14
N PHE A 344 0.63 19.31 19.65
CA PHE A 344 1.34 18.07 19.29
C PHE A 344 1.19 17.72 17.81
N ALA A 345 -0.02 17.82 17.27
CA ALA A 345 -0.28 17.54 15.86
C ALA A 345 0.42 18.54 14.94
N HIS A 346 0.45 19.84 15.31
CA HIS A 346 1.14 20.88 14.56
C HIS A 346 2.64 20.62 14.46
N SER A 347 3.28 20.31 15.58
CA SER A 347 4.70 19.94 15.63
C SER A 347 4.96 18.63 14.86
N GLY A 348 4.11 17.62 15.06
CA GLY A 348 4.18 16.32 14.38
C GLY A 348 4.09 16.45 12.87
N MET A 349 3.10 17.17 12.36
CA MET A 349 2.91 17.39 10.92
C MET A 349 4.17 18.00 10.28
N ARG A 350 4.72 19.05 10.87
CA ARG A 350 5.89 19.75 10.29
C ARG A 350 7.16 18.91 10.29
N ILE A 351 7.42 18.19 11.38
CA ILE A 351 8.64 17.37 11.49
C ILE A 351 8.50 16.08 10.67
N TYR A 352 7.40 15.36 10.83
CA TYR A 352 7.17 14.07 10.19
C TYR A 352 7.19 14.18 8.66
N PHE A 353 6.48 15.18 8.09
CA PHE A 353 6.35 15.33 6.64
C PHE A 353 7.65 15.72 5.95
N ALA A 354 8.64 16.28 6.65
CA ALA A 354 9.98 16.46 6.10
C ALA A 354 10.64 15.12 5.69
N GLY A 355 10.26 14.02 6.30
CA GLY A 355 10.74 12.68 5.95
C GLY A 355 10.37 12.24 4.53
N TYR A 356 9.30 12.78 3.94
CA TYR A 356 8.86 12.39 2.60
C TYR A 356 9.81 12.78 1.47
N PHE A 357 10.73 13.72 1.69
CA PHE A 357 11.82 13.99 0.74
C PHE A 357 12.71 12.76 0.55
N PHE A 358 12.97 12.01 1.61
CA PHE A 358 13.74 10.77 1.54
C PHE A 358 12.84 9.57 1.23
N ALA A 359 11.67 9.48 1.87
CA ALA A 359 10.74 8.38 1.70
C ALA A 359 10.29 8.20 0.25
N GLY A 360 9.98 9.29 -0.45
CA GLY A 360 9.61 9.25 -1.86
C GLY A 360 10.69 8.64 -2.74
N CYS A 361 11.94 9.05 -2.55
CA CYS A 361 13.08 8.49 -3.28
C CYS A 361 13.31 7.01 -2.92
N ASN A 362 13.20 6.65 -1.65
CA ASN A 362 13.37 5.26 -1.19
C ASN A 362 12.29 4.33 -1.78
N ILE A 363 11.04 4.76 -1.83
CA ILE A 363 9.92 4.00 -2.41
C ILE A 363 10.18 3.78 -3.92
N VAL A 364 10.53 4.83 -4.64
CA VAL A 364 10.82 4.75 -6.07
C VAL A 364 12.03 3.85 -6.33
N ALA A 365 13.10 3.99 -5.55
CA ALA A 365 14.31 3.18 -5.71
C ALA A 365 14.08 1.69 -5.39
N ALA A 366 13.29 1.37 -4.35
CA ALA A 366 12.91 -0.01 -4.04
C ALA A 366 12.09 -0.63 -5.18
N GLY A 367 11.12 0.11 -5.74
CA GLY A 367 10.36 -0.30 -6.92
C GLY A 367 11.24 -0.50 -8.16
N TYR A 368 12.20 0.39 -8.39
CA TYR A 368 13.18 0.27 -9.46
C TYR A 368 14.07 -0.98 -9.31
N LEU A 369 14.62 -1.21 -8.12
CA LEU A 369 15.47 -2.38 -7.83
C LEU A 369 14.72 -3.69 -8.08
N GLY A 370 13.45 -3.80 -7.69
CA GLY A 370 12.60 -4.93 -8.03
C GLY A 370 12.38 -5.07 -9.54
N ALA A 371 12.15 -3.95 -10.24
CA ALA A 371 11.87 -3.92 -11.67
C ALA A 371 13.10 -4.26 -12.57
N VAL A 372 14.32 -4.10 -12.05
CA VAL A 372 15.57 -4.50 -12.73
C VAL A 372 16.14 -5.82 -12.20
N ASP A 373 15.29 -6.70 -11.70
CA ASP A 373 15.62 -8.06 -11.22
C ASP A 373 16.70 -8.09 -10.12
N ARG A 374 16.63 -7.13 -9.19
CA ARG A 374 17.50 -7.03 -8.01
C ARG A 374 16.68 -7.13 -6.70
N PRO A 375 16.05 -8.31 -6.45
CA PRO A 375 15.11 -8.49 -5.35
C PRO A 375 15.76 -8.36 -3.96
N THR A 376 17.00 -8.78 -3.81
CA THR A 376 17.70 -8.69 -2.52
C THR A 376 17.88 -7.26 -2.07
N GLU A 377 18.31 -6.38 -2.96
CA GLU A 377 18.51 -4.97 -2.65
C GLU A 377 17.19 -4.23 -2.45
N ALA A 378 16.16 -4.58 -3.24
CA ALA A 378 14.80 -4.07 -3.04
C ALA A 378 14.27 -4.45 -1.66
N SER A 379 14.47 -5.71 -1.25
CA SER A 379 14.07 -6.23 0.06
C SER A 379 14.81 -5.54 1.21
N ILE A 380 16.13 -5.40 1.10
CA ILE A 380 16.95 -4.72 2.11
C ILE A 380 16.48 -3.28 2.30
N THR A 381 16.27 -2.54 1.19
CA THR A 381 15.76 -1.16 1.24
C THR A 381 14.40 -1.10 1.93
N SER A 382 13.46 -1.98 1.55
CA SER A 382 12.10 -1.99 2.10
C SER A 382 12.07 -2.40 3.57
N LEU A 383 12.83 -3.42 3.97
CA LEU A 383 12.93 -3.88 5.36
C LEU A 383 13.62 -2.85 6.27
N CYS A 384 14.69 -2.23 5.78
CA CYS A 384 15.35 -1.16 6.51
C CYS A 384 14.36 -0.02 6.78
N ARG A 385 13.72 0.49 5.73
CA ARG A 385 12.76 1.58 5.78
C ARG A 385 11.56 1.25 6.67
N GLY A 386 10.90 0.11 6.40
CA GLY A 386 9.60 -0.22 6.96
C GLY A 386 9.62 -0.81 8.36
N MET A 387 10.75 -1.35 8.80
CA MET A 387 10.84 -2.07 10.07
C MET A 387 12.09 -1.68 10.87
N ALA A 388 13.29 -1.94 10.36
CA ALA A 388 14.51 -1.85 11.15
C ALA A 388 14.81 -0.40 11.57
N ALA A 389 14.96 0.51 10.60
CA ALA A 389 15.36 1.88 10.88
C ALA A 389 14.27 2.64 11.65
N ILE A 390 12.98 2.47 11.30
CA ILE A 390 11.90 3.19 11.98
C ILE A 390 11.77 2.77 13.45
N VAL A 391 11.88 1.48 13.77
CA VAL A 391 11.82 0.99 15.15
C VAL A 391 13.00 1.52 15.96
N VAL A 392 14.23 1.36 15.43
CA VAL A 392 15.45 1.82 16.12
C VAL A 392 15.43 3.33 16.32
N CYS A 393 15.15 4.11 15.28
CA CYS A 393 15.09 5.56 15.38
C CYS A 393 13.99 6.01 16.35
N SER A 394 12.82 5.38 16.35
CA SER A 394 11.74 5.71 17.26
C SER A 394 12.12 5.48 18.72
N LEU A 395 12.75 4.35 19.04
CA LEU A 395 13.18 4.04 20.40
C LEU A 395 14.32 4.96 20.86
N VAL A 396 15.33 5.16 20.03
CA VAL A 396 16.50 5.98 20.39
C VAL A 396 16.14 7.45 20.50
N LEU A 397 15.50 8.02 19.47
CA LEU A 397 15.20 9.44 19.45
C LEU A 397 14.11 9.82 20.48
N SER A 398 13.13 8.94 20.74
CA SER A 398 12.14 9.19 21.81
C SER A 398 12.79 9.21 23.19
N ALA A 399 13.79 8.36 23.44
CA ALA A 399 14.53 8.34 24.70
C ALA A 399 15.41 9.60 24.90
N LEU A 400 15.94 10.16 23.79
CA LEU A 400 16.81 11.34 23.85
C LEU A 400 16.04 12.66 23.84
N PHE A 401 14.98 12.77 23.07
CA PHE A 401 14.27 14.02 22.77
C PHE A 401 12.77 13.97 23.07
N GLY A 402 12.29 12.91 23.71
CA GLY A 402 10.86 12.77 24.06
C GLY A 402 9.94 12.84 22.85
N MET A 403 8.90 13.66 22.92
CA MET A 403 7.89 13.82 21.88
C MET A 403 8.50 14.27 20.53
N ALA A 404 9.39 15.25 20.54
CA ALA A 404 10.07 15.73 19.34
C ALA A 404 10.90 14.61 18.67
N GLY A 405 11.48 13.71 19.47
CA GLY A 405 12.21 12.54 19.02
C GLY A 405 11.31 11.53 18.29
N VAL A 406 10.09 11.33 18.76
CA VAL A 406 9.11 10.46 18.06
C VAL A 406 8.80 11.03 16.68
N TRP A 407 8.49 12.33 16.59
CA TRP A 407 8.22 12.96 15.29
C TRP A 407 9.43 12.93 14.33
N ALA A 408 10.63 13.10 14.88
CA ALA A 408 11.88 13.08 14.10
C ALA A 408 12.30 11.64 13.68
N ALA A 409 11.72 10.61 14.26
CA ALA A 409 12.08 9.23 13.97
C ALA A 409 11.81 8.85 12.51
N PHE A 410 10.70 9.30 11.93
CA PHE A 410 10.37 9.01 10.53
C PHE A 410 11.37 9.69 9.56
N PRO A 411 11.63 11.01 9.61
CA PRO A 411 12.67 11.62 8.78
C PRO A 411 14.05 10.99 8.95
N ALA A 412 14.46 10.68 10.18
CA ALA A 412 15.76 10.08 10.45
C ALA A 412 15.88 8.67 9.86
N SER A 413 14.86 7.83 10.05
CA SER A 413 14.84 6.46 9.50
C SER A 413 14.89 6.46 7.97
N GLU A 414 14.14 7.37 7.34
CA GLU A 414 14.12 7.50 5.89
C GLU A 414 15.44 8.06 5.33
N ALA A 415 16.10 8.98 6.06
CA ALA A 415 17.43 9.49 5.68
C ALA A 415 18.50 8.38 5.76
N ILE A 416 18.50 7.57 6.83
CA ILE A 416 19.39 6.41 6.97
C ILE A 416 19.17 5.42 5.83
N THR A 417 17.92 5.11 5.55
CA THR A 417 17.55 4.22 4.44
C THR A 417 17.97 4.80 3.10
N PHE A 418 17.85 6.11 2.90
CA PHE A 418 18.26 6.76 1.66
C PHE A 418 19.77 6.62 1.42
N ALA A 419 20.60 6.80 2.46
CA ALA A 419 22.03 6.56 2.37
C ALA A 419 22.35 5.10 1.99
N LEU A 420 21.67 4.13 2.61
CA LEU A 420 21.79 2.71 2.27
C LEU A 420 21.35 2.44 0.82
N THR A 421 20.23 3.01 0.40
CA THR A 421 19.70 2.86 -0.96
C THR A 421 20.67 3.37 -2.02
N LEU A 422 21.28 4.54 -1.79
CA LEU A 422 22.32 5.09 -2.68
C LEU A 422 23.55 4.17 -2.76
N TYR A 423 23.96 3.60 -1.63
CA TYR A 423 25.06 2.64 -1.61
C TYR A 423 24.73 1.38 -2.44
N LEU A 424 23.52 0.81 -2.28
CA LEU A 424 23.08 -0.37 -3.00
C LEU A 424 22.96 -0.11 -4.53
N LEU A 425 22.45 1.05 -4.93
CA LEU A 425 22.37 1.44 -6.34
C LEU A 425 23.78 1.52 -6.96
N LYS A 426 24.72 2.19 -6.30
CA LYS A 426 26.13 2.33 -6.76
C LYS A 426 26.86 0.99 -6.83
N ARG A 427 26.66 0.11 -5.84
CA ARG A 427 27.27 -1.23 -5.82
C ARG A 427 26.85 -2.05 -7.04
N GLY A 428 25.55 -2.03 -7.39
CA GLY A 428 25.06 -2.78 -8.53
C GLY A 428 25.55 -2.25 -9.89
N GLU A 429 25.86 -0.97 -10.00
CA GLU A 429 26.47 -0.44 -11.20
C GLU A 429 27.92 -0.91 -11.41
N ARG A 430 28.63 -1.15 -10.32
CA ARG A 430 30.00 -1.68 -10.38
C ARG A 430 30.03 -3.15 -10.79
N THR A 431 29.11 -3.97 -10.25
CA THR A 431 28.98 -5.40 -10.60
C THR A 431 28.48 -5.62 -12.03
N ALA A 432 27.73 -4.70 -12.61
CA ALA A 432 27.27 -4.79 -13.98
C ALA A 432 28.35 -4.37 -15.02
N LYS A 433 29.42 -3.71 -14.59
CA LYS A 433 30.56 -3.29 -15.43
C LYS A 433 31.76 -4.22 -15.35
N ALA A 434 31.81 -5.11 -14.34
CA ALA A 434 32.81 -6.16 -14.18
C ALA A 434 32.31 -7.47 -14.80
#